data_b70d985c0f9e8777c1110f9a01167412
#
_entry.id   b70d985c0f9e8777c1110f9a01167412
#
_cell.length_a   1.000
_cell.length_b   1.000
_cell.length_c   1.000
_cell.angle_alpha   90.00
_cell.angle_beta   90.00
_cell.angle_gamma   90.00
#
_symmetry.space_group_name_H-M   'P 1'
#
loop_
_entity.id
_entity.type
_entity.pdbx_description
1 polymer ?
#
loop_
_entity_poly.entity_id
_entity_poly.type
_entity_poly.pdbx_seq_one_letter_code
_entity_poly.pdbx_strand_id
1 'polypeptide(L)'
;YQRGYRWTSIQVVQLLSDLLCYASSTFNKRIQGIKEGEYYCLQPVVARKITDKEVLKKILPKDAKKDAEAWEIIDGQQRLTTLYILYKYLITKCNISAESLKEDEIELYHLTYATRKGSSVFLANIGNNDDECNDNIDFFHMSQAYETIDKWIRSIDEYELAGAKSLCQRYNLSTKVSDILNIFRSLLNAEKDKYSMYGSVQVLWYELADDK
;
A
#
# COMPACT_ATOMS: atom_id res chain seq x y z
N TYR A 1 21.76 0.59 6.76
CA TYR A 1 21.08 1.61 7.59
C TYR A 1 19.60 1.66 7.17
N GLN A 2 18.71 1.19 8.03
CA GLN A 2 17.28 1.18 7.78
C GLN A 2 16.67 2.52 8.25
N ARG A 3 16.16 3.33 7.32
CA ARG A 3 15.39 4.54 7.64
C ARG A 3 14.02 4.17 8.22
N GLY A 4 13.59 4.87 9.26
CA GLY A 4 12.20 4.80 9.69
C GLY A 4 11.24 5.44 8.68
N TYR A 5 9.97 5.21 8.90
CA TYR A 5 8.94 5.84 8.08
C TYR A 5 8.90 7.36 8.32
N ARG A 6 8.89 8.15 7.24
CA ARG A 6 9.05 9.62 7.31
C ARG A 6 8.23 10.36 6.25
N TRP A 7 7.44 9.68 5.46
CA TRP A 7 6.60 10.38 4.50
C TRP A 7 5.64 11.32 5.21
N THR A 8 5.53 12.52 4.65
CA THR A 8 4.59 13.55 5.07
C THR A 8 3.25 13.35 4.39
N SER A 9 2.21 14.03 4.88
CA SER A 9 0.88 14.03 4.27
C SER A 9 0.92 14.39 2.77
N ILE A 10 1.78 15.31 2.36
CA ILE A 10 1.91 15.70 0.94
C ILE A 10 2.34 14.51 0.08
N GLN A 11 3.35 13.76 0.50
CA GLN A 11 3.86 12.60 -0.25
C GLN A 11 2.82 11.47 -0.31
N VAL A 12 2.09 11.25 0.78
CA VAL A 12 0.98 10.29 0.81
C VAL A 12 -0.11 10.71 -0.17
N VAL A 13 -0.57 11.97 -0.12
CA VAL A 13 -1.62 12.49 -1.03
C VAL A 13 -1.16 12.45 -2.48
N GLN A 14 0.10 12.75 -2.79
CA GLN A 14 0.64 12.62 -4.14
C GLN A 14 0.51 11.18 -4.66
N LEU A 15 0.93 10.19 -3.88
CA LEU A 15 0.79 8.78 -4.27
C LEU A 15 -0.68 8.41 -4.52
N LEU A 16 -1.59 8.77 -3.62
CA LEU A 16 -3.02 8.48 -3.77
C LEU A 16 -3.61 9.16 -5.00
N SER A 17 -3.24 10.41 -5.25
CA SER A 17 -3.69 11.18 -6.42
C SER A 17 -3.20 10.56 -7.72
N ASP A 18 -1.95 10.15 -7.78
CA ASP A 18 -1.37 9.50 -8.97
C ASP A 18 -2.07 8.17 -9.26
N LEU A 19 -2.30 7.36 -8.24
CA LEU A 19 -3.02 6.08 -8.38
C LEU A 19 -4.46 6.30 -8.88
N LEU A 20 -5.17 7.26 -8.31
CA LEU A 20 -6.56 7.55 -8.71
C LEU A 20 -6.63 8.15 -10.13
N CYS A 21 -5.71 9.03 -10.51
CA CYS A 21 -5.61 9.56 -11.86
C CYS A 21 -5.33 8.46 -12.88
N TYR A 22 -4.42 7.55 -12.56
CA TYR A 22 -4.14 6.38 -13.40
C TYR A 22 -5.38 5.50 -13.57
N ALA A 23 -6.04 5.14 -12.47
CA ALA A 23 -7.27 4.33 -12.48
C ALA A 23 -8.36 4.97 -13.36
N SER A 24 -8.51 6.28 -13.23
CA SER A 24 -9.50 7.06 -14.00
C SER A 24 -9.20 7.07 -15.49
N SER A 25 -7.93 7.25 -15.86
CA SER A 25 -7.48 7.18 -17.25
C SER A 25 -7.74 5.81 -17.84
N THR A 26 -7.37 4.74 -17.13
CA THR A 26 -7.59 3.36 -17.56
C THR A 26 -9.08 3.05 -17.71
N PHE A 27 -9.89 3.44 -16.74
CA PHE A 27 -11.36 3.29 -16.82
C PHE A 27 -11.94 3.93 -18.07
N ASN A 28 -11.57 5.18 -18.36
CA ASN A 28 -12.04 5.89 -19.54
C ASN A 28 -11.64 5.20 -20.86
N LYS A 29 -10.43 4.64 -20.93
CA LYS A 29 -10.00 3.83 -22.08
C LYS A 29 -10.82 2.55 -22.20
N ARG A 30 -11.07 1.85 -21.09
CA ARG A 30 -11.85 0.60 -21.07
C ARG A 30 -13.29 0.79 -21.53
N ILE A 31 -13.97 1.87 -21.12
CA ILE A 31 -15.32 2.16 -21.59
C ILE A 31 -15.37 2.51 -23.10
N GLN A 32 -14.26 2.97 -23.69
CA GLN A 32 -14.10 3.18 -25.12
C GLN A 32 -13.71 1.90 -25.89
N GLY A 33 -13.63 0.75 -25.21
CA GLY A 33 -13.29 -0.54 -25.81
C GLY A 33 -11.80 -0.81 -26.00
N ILE A 34 -10.92 0.05 -25.49
CA ILE A 34 -9.48 -0.10 -25.55
C ILE A 34 -9.06 -1.11 -24.46
N LYS A 35 -8.59 -2.29 -24.88
CA LYS A 35 -8.17 -3.40 -23.99
C LYS A 35 -6.65 -3.55 -23.98
N GLU A 36 -5.93 -2.53 -23.57
CA GLU A 36 -4.51 -2.66 -23.34
C GLU A 36 -4.25 -3.09 -21.88
N GLY A 37 -3.27 -3.96 -21.68
CA GLY A 37 -2.80 -4.38 -20.36
C GLY A 37 -1.99 -3.25 -19.74
N GLU A 38 -2.67 -2.26 -19.16
CA GLU A 38 -2.00 -1.13 -18.51
C GLU A 38 -1.80 -1.42 -17.03
N TYR A 39 -0.64 -1.01 -16.54
CA TYR A 39 -0.32 -0.99 -15.11
C TYR A 39 0.35 0.33 -14.74
N TYR A 40 0.12 0.76 -13.52
CA TYR A 40 0.87 1.88 -12.93
C TYR A 40 2.16 1.33 -12.36
N CYS A 41 3.28 1.73 -12.96
CA CYS A 41 4.59 1.33 -12.47
C CYS A 41 5.03 2.26 -11.34
N LEU A 42 5.04 1.76 -10.12
CA LEU A 42 5.72 2.44 -9.02
C LEU A 42 7.22 2.49 -9.30
N GLN A 43 7.86 3.55 -8.79
CA GLN A 43 9.32 3.64 -8.85
C GLN A 43 9.96 2.35 -8.31
N PRO A 44 11.14 1.95 -8.82
CA PRO A 44 11.77 0.69 -8.45
C PRO A 44 11.93 0.52 -6.93
N VAL A 45 11.76 -0.72 -6.49
CA VAL A 45 12.17 -1.18 -5.16
C VAL A 45 13.45 -1.96 -5.34
N VAL A 46 14.50 -1.57 -4.62
CA VAL A 46 15.77 -2.27 -4.61
C VAL A 46 15.82 -3.16 -3.39
N ALA A 47 16.02 -4.45 -3.60
CA ALA A 47 16.01 -5.45 -2.55
C ALA A 47 17.15 -6.44 -2.68
N ARG A 48 17.55 -7.05 -1.57
CA ARG A 48 18.50 -8.17 -1.49
C ARG A 48 17.80 -9.35 -0.84
N LYS A 49 17.91 -10.52 -1.45
CA LYS A 49 17.36 -11.75 -0.87
C LYS A 49 18.11 -12.14 0.39
N ILE A 50 17.39 -12.47 1.46
CA ILE A 50 17.97 -12.97 2.71
C ILE A 50 18.11 -14.49 2.60
N THR A 51 19.34 -14.98 2.58
CA THR A 51 19.66 -16.41 2.45
C THR A 51 20.11 -17.04 3.78
N ASP A 52 20.47 -16.23 4.78
CA ASP A 52 20.89 -16.69 6.09
C ASP A 52 19.72 -17.31 6.87
N LYS A 53 19.82 -18.62 7.13
CA LYS A 53 18.78 -19.41 7.82
C LYS A 53 18.51 -18.95 9.25
N GLU A 54 19.51 -18.45 9.97
CA GLU A 54 19.33 -17.97 11.34
C GLU A 54 18.63 -16.61 11.37
N VAL A 55 18.86 -15.77 10.37
CA VAL A 55 18.13 -14.52 10.18
C VAL A 55 16.68 -14.82 9.78
N LEU A 56 16.47 -15.71 8.82
CA LEU A 56 15.13 -16.09 8.36
C LEU A 56 14.25 -16.62 9.50
N LYS A 57 14.79 -17.48 10.37
CA LYS A 57 14.06 -17.99 11.55
C LYS A 57 13.60 -16.88 12.50
N LYS A 58 14.31 -15.76 12.56
CA LYS A 58 14.00 -14.64 13.46
C LYS A 58 12.97 -13.66 12.88
N ILE A 59 12.93 -13.53 11.56
CA ILE A 59 12.11 -12.51 10.90
C ILE A 59 10.81 -13.06 10.28
N LEU A 60 10.82 -14.33 9.86
CA LEU A 60 9.62 -14.95 9.32
C LEU A 60 8.58 -15.18 10.42
N PRO A 61 7.29 -14.93 10.15
CA PRO A 61 6.21 -15.32 11.04
C PRO A 61 6.22 -16.82 11.33
N LYS A 62 5.73 -17.23 12.51
CA LYS A 62 5.69 -18.64 12.91
C LYS A 62 4.81 -19.51 12.01
N ASP A 63 3.81 -18.91 11.40
CA ASP A 63 2.85 -19.48 10.47
C ASP A 63 3.23 -19.25 8.99
N ALA A 64 4.43 -18.75 8.73
CA ALA A 64 4.91 -18.53 7.37
C ALA A 64 4.92 -19.83 6.57
N LYS A 65 4.57 -19.74 5.30
CA LYS A 65 4.66 -20.87 4.36
C LYS A 65 6.09 -21.42 4.31
N LYS A 66 6.22 -22.70 3.97
CA LYS A 66 7.51 -23.43 3.96
C LYS A 66 8.50 -22.85 2.94
N ASP A 67 7.99 -22.22 1.91
CA ASP A 67 8.68 -21.56 0.79
C ASP A 67 8.69 -20.03 0.91
N ALA A 68 8.31 -19.51 2.08
CA ALA A 68 8.31 -18.07 2.32
C ALA A 68 9.72 -17.49 2.18
N GLU A 69 9.83 -16.45 1.37
CA GLU A 69 11.06 -15.70 1.15
C GLU A 69 11.08 -14.41 1.97
N ALA A 70 12.28 -13.97 2.31
CA ALA A 70 12.46 -12.67 2.96
C ALA A 70 13.49 -11.83 2.21
N TRP A 71 13.27 -10.53 2.23
CA TRP A 71 14.04 -9.57 1.46
C TRP A 71 14.41 -8.37 2.31
N GLU A 72 15.66 -7.98 2.27
CA GLU A 72 16.12 -6.71 2.80
C GLU A 72 15.83 -5.61 1.78
N ILE A 73 14.99 -4.65 2.14
CA ILE A 73 14.67 -3.51 1.28
C ILE A 73 15.71 -2.43 1.46
N ILE A 74 16.47 -2.14 0.40
CA ILE A 74 17.53 -1.13 0.37
C ILE A 74 16.96 0.23 -0.04
N ASP A 75 16.10 0.25 -1.07
CA ASP A 75 15.35 1.43 -1.47
C ASP A 75 13.88 1.10 -1.73
N GLY A 76 13.00 2.08 -1.59
CA GLY A 76 11.56 1.93 -1.75
C GLY A 76 10.81 1.64 -0.45
N GLN A 77 11.47 1.60 0.70
CA GLN A 77 10.87 1.32 2.02
C GLN A 77 9.65 2.19 2.32
N GLN A 78 9.72 3.50 2.06
CA GLN A 78 8.65 4.44 2.34
C GLN A 78 7.39 4.12 1.52
N ARG A 79 7.56 3.83 0.23
CA ARG A 79 6.47 3.46 -0.69
C ARG A 79 5.78 2.17 -0.26
N LEU A 80 6.57 1.13 0.03
CA LEU A 80 6.02 -0.14 0.51
C LEU A 80 5.26 0.04 1.82
N THR A 81 5.80 0.81 2.76
CA THR A 81 5.11 1.09 4.02
C THR A 81 3.80 1.84 3.79
N THR A 82 3.79 2.85 2.89
CA THR A 82 2.56 3.60 2.58
C THR A 82 1.52 2.72 1.89
N LEU A 83 1.92 1.86 0.96
CA LEU A 83 1.01 0.89 0.34
C LEU A 83 0.44 -0.10 1.36
N TYR A 84 1.27 -0.54 2.32
CA TYR A 84 0.80 -1.39 3.40
C TYR A 84 -0.24 -0.69 4.27
N ILE A 85 0.00 0.59 4.63
CA ILE A 85 -0.95 1.42 5.40
C ILE A 85 -2.25 1.60 4.61
N LEU A 86 -2.18 1.93 3.33
CA LEU A 86 -3.36 2.04 2.47
C LEU A 86 -4.15 0.74 2.44
N TYR A 87 -3.46 -0.38 2.29
CA TYR A 87 -4.10 -1.68 2.28
C TYR A 87 -4.79 -2.02 3.61
N LYS A 88 -4.12 -1.76 4.74
CA LYS A 88 -4.72 -1.92 6.09
C LYS A 88 -5.96 -1.03 6.26
N TYR A 89 -5.90 0.20 5.74
CA TYR A 89 -7.03 1.11 5.72
C TYR A 89 -8.22 0.53 4.93
N LEU A 90 -7.97 -0.02 3.74
CA LEU A 90 -9.02 -0.63 2.90
C LEU A 90 -9.67 -1.82 3.60
N ILE A 91 -8.87 -2.71 4.21
CA ILE A 91 -9.40 -3.85 4.99
C ILE A 91 -10.33 -3.36 6.08
N THR A 92 -9.89 -2.38 6.87
CA THR A 92 -10.66 -1.86 8.00
C THR A 92 -11.94 -1.16 7.57
N LYS A 93 -11.90 -0.36 6.50
CA LYS A 93 -13.05 0.48 6.08
C LYS A 93 -14.03 -0.23 5.15
N CYS A 94 -13.58 -1.23 4.39
CA CYS A 94 -14.46 -2.05 3.56
C CYS A 94 -15.14 -3.18 4.35
N ASN A 95 -14.90 -3.31 5.66
CA ASN A 95 -15.37 -4.43 6.49
C ASN A 95 -15.06 -5.80 5.83
N ILE A 96 -13.88 -5.90 5.19
CA ILE A 96 -13.45 -7.14 4.56
C ILE A 96 -13.17 -8.14 5.66
N SER A 97 -13.99 -9.19 5.73
CA SER A 97 -13.77 -10.24 6.73
C SER A 97 -12.44 -10.98 6.46
N ALA A 98 -11.84 -11.53 7.51
CA ALA A 98 -10.65 -12.35 7.37
C ALA A 98 -10.88 -13.58 6.46
N GLU A 99 -12.13 -14.04 6.35
CA GLU A 99 -12.56 -15.08 5.43
C GLU A 99 -12.57 -14.61 3.98
N SER A 100 -13.13 -13.43 3.70
CA SER A 100 -13.09 -12.83 2.36
C SER A 100 -11.66 -12.54 1.88
N LEU A 101 -10.75 -12.20 2.79
CA LEU A 101 -9.33 -12.05 2.46
C LEU A 101 -8.69 -13.37 2.04
N LYS A 102 -9.08 -14.49 2.70
CA LYS A 102 -8.60 -15.82 2.33
C LYS A 102 -9.22 -16.33 1.03
N GLU A 103 -10.51 -16.04 0.80
CA GLU A 103 -11.20 -16.39 -0.44
C GLU A 103 -10.65 -15.57 -1.64
N ASP A 104 -10.30 -14.32 -1.40
CA ASP A 104 -9.69 -13.44 -2.40
C ASP A 104 -8.18 -13.71 -2.59
N GLU A 105 -7.58 -14.65 -1.80
CA GLU A 105 -6.13 -14.96 -1.82
C GLU A 105 -5.24 -13.71 -1.71
N ILE A 106 -5.72 -12.68 -1.04
CA ILE A 106 -4.97 -11.44 -0.87
C ILE A 106 -3.93 -11.68 0.23
N GLU A 107 -2.72 -12.00 -0.17
CA GLU A 107 -1.60 -12.11 0.76
C GLU A 107 -0.91 -10.76 0.90
N LEU A 108 -1.01 -10.19 2.11
CA LEU A 108 -0.19 -9.05 2.47
C LEU A 108 1.25 -9.51 2.74
N TYR A 109 2.20 -8.77 2.20
CA TYR A 109 3.59 -8.93 2.63
C TYR A 109 3.76 -8.45 4.08
N HIS A 110 4.65 -9.09 4.82
CA HIS A 110 5.02 -8.68 6.17
C HIS A 110 6.19 -7.70 6.13
N LEU A 111 6.04 -6.56 6.80
CA LEU A 111 7.12 -5.60 6.98
C LEU A 111 7.74 -5.76 8.37
N THR A 112 9.04 -5.98 8.41
CA THR A 112 9.82 -6.04 9.65
C THR A 112 10.88 -4.93 9.68
N TYR A 113 11.10 -4.36 10.85
CA TYR A 113 12.10 -3.32 11.06
C TYR A 113 13.17 -3.86 12.03
N ALA A 114 14.34 -4.24 11.49
CA ALA A 114 15.37 -4.92 12.26
C ALA A 114 15.87 -4.11 13.47
N THR A 115 15.97 -2.78 13.33
CA THR A 115 16.49 -1.88 14.37
C THR A 115 15.41 -1.20 15.22
N ARG A 116 14.12 -1.40 14.90
CA ARG A 116 12.99 -0.69 15.50
C ARG A 116 11.92 -1.68 15.94
N LYS A 117 12.23 -2.35 17.05
CA LYS A 117 11.30 -3.29 17.67
C LYS A 117 9.99 -2.56 18.01
N GLY A 118 8.88 -3.16 17.67
CA GLY A 118 7.55 -2.57 17.88
C GLY A 118 6.94 -1.94 16.62
N SER A 119 7.73 -1.36 15.69
CA SER A 119 7.18 -0.75 14.48
C SER A 119 6.39 -1.73 13.59
N SER A 120 6.82 -2.98 13.52
CA SER A 120 6.08 -4.03 12.79
C SER A 120 4.74 -4.36 13.45
N VAL A 121 4.73 -4.45 14.79
CA VAL A 121 3.51 -4.73 15.56
C VAL A 121 2.55 -3.55 15.47
N PHE A 122 3.07 -2.33 15.65
CA PHE A 122 2.28 -1.11 15.51
C PHE A 122 1.64 -1.02 14.12
N LEU A 123 2.44 -1.23 13.07
CA LEU A 123 1.97 -1.19 11.68
C LEU A 123 0.91 -2.27 11.38
N ALA A 124 1.06 -3.46 11.94
CA ALA A 124 0.08 -4.53 11.79
C ALA A 124 -1.28 -4.19 12.44
N ASN A 125 -1.28 -3.36 13.49
CA ASN A 125 -2.46 -2.94 14.24
C ASN A 125 -2.88 -1.48 13.96
N ILE A 126 -2.32 -0.85 12.94
CA ILE A 126 -2.58 0.54 12.61
C ILE A 126 -4.09 0.80 12.39
N GLY A 127 -4.57 1.91 12.90
CA GLY A 127 -5.99 2.25 12.90
C GLY A 127 -6.78 1.71 14.10
N ASN A 128 -6.13 0.91 14.98
CA ASN A 128 -6.72 0.42 16.24
C ASN A 128 -5.92 0.85 17.48
N ASN A 129 -4.76 1.49 17.31
CA ASN A 129 -3.80 1.83 18.37
C ASN A 129 -3.58 3.35 18.46
N ASP A 130 -4.65 4.12 18.60
CA ASP A 130 -4.57 5.58 18.64
C ASP A 130 -3.76 6.12 19.83
N ASP A 131 -3.75 5.38 20.96
CA ASP A 131 -3.03 5.79 22.18
C ASP A 131 -1.50 5.68 22.04
N GLU A 132 -0.99 4.79 21.18
CA GLU A 132 0.45 4.53 21.02
C GLU A 132 1.11 5.43 19.95
N CYS A 133 0.34 6.25 19.24
CA CYS A 133 0.83 7.03 18.09
C CYS A 133 1.96 8.00 18.46
N ASN A 134 2.07 8.43 19.72
CA ASN A 134 3.11 9.36 20.19
C ASN A 134 4.31 8.69 20.87
N ASP A 135 4.33 7.36 20.99
CA ASP A 135 5.40 6.64 21.70
C ASP A 135 6.76 6.77 21.01
N ASN A 136 6.74 6.85 19.69
CA ASN A 136 7.94 7.15 18.92
C ASN A 136 7.62 7.80 17.58
N ILE A 137 8.65 8.38 16.97
CA ILE A 137 8.52 9.16 15.74
C ILE A 137 8.07 8.32 14.52
N ASP A 138 8.32 7.01 14.48
CA ASP A 138 7.83 6.14 13.42
C ASP A 138 6.33 5.92 13.54
N PHE A 139 5.84 5.67 14.75
CA PHE A 139 4.42 5.50 15.04
C PHE A 139 3.65 6.76 14.68
N PHE A 140 4.18 7.94 15.09
CA PHE A 140 3.60 9.22 14.72
C PHE A 140 3.42 9.37 13.21
N HIS A 141 4.48 9.14 12.42
CA HIS A 141 4.39 9.28 10.97
C HIS A 141 3.49 8.22 10.31
N MET A 142 3.49 6.99 10.81
CA MET A 142 2.60 5.93 10.31
C MET A 142 1.13 6.27 10.60
N SER A 143 0.80 6.73 11.81
CA SER A 143 -0.55 7.18 12.18
C SER A 143 -0.97 8.38 11.34
N GLN A 144 -0.09 9.36 11.17
CA GLN A 144 -0.36 10.53 10.32
C GLN A 144 -0.64 10.13 8.87
N ALA A 145 0.07 9.13 8.34
CA ALA A 145 -0.21 8.61 7.00
C ALA A 145 -1.59 7.94 6.92
N TYR A 146 -1.96 7.13 7.92
CA TYR A 146 -3.28 6.50 7.99
C TYR A 146 -4.42 7.53 8.07
N GLU A 147 -4.29 8.54 8.93
CA GLU A 147 -5.24 9.65 9.01
C GLU A 147 -5.32 10.45 7.70
N THR A 148 -4.17 10.70 7.07
CA THR A 148 -4.11 11.39 5.78
C THR A 148 -4.89 10.65 4.71
N ILE A 149 -4.76 9.32 4.65
CA ILE A 149 -5.52 8.47 3.73
C ILE A 149 -7.01 8.61 4.01
N ASP A 150 -7.44 8.52 5.28
CA ASP A 150 -8.86 8.64 5.67
C ASP A 150 -9.43 10.01 5.26
N LYS A 151 -8.76 11.09 5.64
CA LYS A 151 -9.18 12.45 5.35
C LYS A 151 -9.26 12.72 3.85
N TRP A 152 -8.26 12.28 3.10
CA TRP A 152 -8.21 12.50 1.66
C TRP A 152 -9.31 11.71 0.91
N ILE A 153 -9.55 10.43 1.26
CA ILE A 153 -10.61 9.62 0.65
C ILE A 153 -11.99 10.18 0.97
N ARG A 154 -12.21 10.68 2.19
CA ARG A 154 -13.45 11.34 2.58
C ARG A 154 -13.56 12.77 2.05
N SER A 155 -12.48 13.31 1.45
CA SER A 155 -12.37 14.67 0.96
C SER A 155 -12.66 15.72 2.03
N ILE A 156 -12.05 15.55 3.18
CA ILE A 156 -11.98 16.59 4.20
C ILE A 156 -10.86 17.53 3.76
N ASP A 157 -11.23 18.78 3.39
CA ASP A 157 -10.30 19.77 2.85
C ASP A 157 -9.33 20.26 3.93
N GLU A 158 -8.20 19.57 4.08
CA GLU A 158 -7.09 19.99 4.95
C GLU A 158 -5.77 20.14 4.17
N TYR A 159 -5.76 19.84 2.87
CA TYR A 159 -4.56 19.81 2.04
C TYR A 159 -4.70 20.71 0.81
N GLU A 160 -3.60 21.31 0.38
CA GLU A 160 -3.51 22.12 -0.85
C GLU A 160 -3.78 21.30 -2.12
N LEU A 161 -3.73 19.98 -2.04
CA LEU A 161 -4.00 19.06 -3.15
C LEU A 161 -5.47 18.65 -3.17
N ALA A 162 -6.02 18.51 -4.36
CA ALA A 162 -7.42 18.09 -4.54
C ALA A 162 -7.67 16.72 -3.87
N GLY A 163 -8.74 16.66 -3.06
CA GLY A 163 -9.19 15.41 -2.44
C GLY A 163 -9.78 14.43 -3.46
N ALA A 164 -9.98 13.18 -3.03
CA ALA A 164 -10.45 12.10 -3.89
C ALA A 164 -11.73 12.43 -4.64
N LYS A 165 -12.72 13.04 -3.98
CA LYS A 165 -14.00 13.42 -4.64
C LYS A 165 -13.81 14.41 -5.77
N SER A 166 -12.96 15.42 -5.59
CA SER A 166 -12.69 16.43 -6.64
C SER A 166 -12.02 15.79 -7.85
N LEU A 167 -11.10 14.84 -7.63
CA LEU A 167 -10.50 14.08 -8.72
C LEU A 167 -11.52 13.17 -9.41
N CYS A 168 -12.34 12.44 -8.66
CA CYS A 168 -13.41 11.62 -9.23
C CYS A 168 -14.37 12.44 -10.10
N GLN A 169 -14.80 13.62 -9.64
CA GLN A 169 -15.64 14.53 -10.42
C GLN A 169 -14.97 14.95 -11.72
N ARG A 170 -13.69 15.32 -11.69
CA ARG A 170 -12.91 15.72 -12.87
C ARG A 170 -12.87 14.63 -13.94
N TYR A 171 -12.86 13.37 -13.52
CA TYR A 171 -12.78 12.21 -14.41
C TYR A 171 -14.11 11.48 -14.64
N ASN A 172 -15.22 12.05 -14.21
CA ASN A 172 -16.56 11.45 -14.30
C ASN A 172 -16.68 10.08 -13.61
N LEU A 173 -15.98 9.91 -12.50
CA LEU A 173 -16.09 8.75 -11.63
C LEU A 173 -17.07 9.02 -10.48
N SER A 174 -17.57 7.95 -9.87
CA SER A 174 -18.40 8.07 -8.66
C SER A 174 -17.63 8.74 -7.52
N THR A 175 -18.30 9.67 -6.83
CA THR A 175 -17.77 10.37 -5.65
C THR A 175 -18.14 9.69 -4.34
N LYS A 176 -18.82 8.53 -4.38
CA LYS A 176 -19.14 7.78 -3.18
C LYS A 176 -17.86 7.14 -2.61
N VAL A 177 -17.69 7.27 -1.30
CA VAL A 177 -16.51 6.70 -0.60
C VAL A 177 -16.37 5.21 -0.87
N SER A 178 -17.48 4.44 -0.86
CA SER A 178 -17.45 3.01 -1.17
C SER A 178 -16.85 2.69 -2.55
N ASP A 179 -17.18 3.51 -3.55
CA ASP A 179 -16.71 3.29 -4.91
C ASP A 179 -15.23 3.68 -5.05
N ILE A 180 -14.81 4.74 -4.37
CA ILE A 180 -13.38 5.13 -4.28
C ILE A 180 -12.57 4.02 -3.61
N LEU A 181 -13.04 3.45 -2.51
CA LEU A 181 -12.40 2.32 -1.84
C LEU A 181 -12.30 1.10 -2.78
N ASN A 182 -13.33 0.80 -3.54
CA ASN A 182 -13.33 -0.29 -4.51
C ASN A 182 -12.33 -0.06 -5.66
N ILE A 183 -12.13 1.19 -6.11
CA ILE A 183 -11.09 1.52 -7.09
C ILE A 183 -9.72 1.15 -6.55
N PHE A 184 -9.37 1.60 -5.34
CA PHE A 184 -8.08 1.27 -4.74
C PHE A 184 -7.91 -0.23 -4.47
N ARG A 185 -8.98 -0.91 -4.02
CA ARG A 185 -8.97 -2.36 -3.85
C ARG A 185 -8.67 -3.08 -5.17
N SER A 186 -9.31 -2.68 -6.25
CA SER A 186 -9.08 -3.25 -7.58
C SER A 186 -7.66 -3.03 -8.07
N LEU A 187 -7.10 -1.82 -7.87
CA LEU A 187 -5.72 -1.49 -8.25
C LEU A 187 -4.68 -2.35 -7.54
N LEU A 188 -4.90 -2.65 -6.25
CA LEU A 188 -3.94 -3.38 -5.41
C LEU A 188 -4.11 -4.90 -5.51
N ASN A 189 -5.23 -5.40 -6.04
CA ASN A 189 -5.56 -6.84 -6.16
C ASN A 189 -5.46 -7.34 -7.61
N ALA A 190 -4.35 -7.03 -8.27
CA ALA A 190 -4.21 -7.19 -9.71
C ALA A 190 -4.10 -8.63 -10.24
N GLU A 191 -3.79 -9.62 -9.40
CA GLU A 191 -3.54 -10.98 -9.89
C GLU A 191 -4.80 -11.69 -10.40
N LYS A 192 -5.97 -11.36 -9.86
CA LYS A 192 -7.23 -12.02 -10.25
C LYS A 192 -7.92 -11.41 -11.45
N ASP A 193 -7.62 -10.17 -11.77
CA ASP A 193 -8.34 -9.48 -12.86
C ASP A 193 -7.39 -8.86 -13.88
N LYS A 194 -6.88 -9.71 -14.76
CA LYS A 194 -6.01 -9.31 -15.89
C LYS A 194 -6.63 -8.18 -16.75
N TYR A 195 -7.92 -7.93 -16.58
CA TYR A 195 -8.70 -6.93 -17.30
C TYR A 195 -9.46 -5.99 -16.36
N SER A 196 -8.93 -5.75 -15.16
CA SER A 196 -9.52 -4.78 -14.25
C SER A 196 -9.87 -3.48 -14.98
N MET A 197 -11.08 -3.00 -14.76
CA MET A 197 -11.54 -1.72 -15.33
C MET A 197 -10.66 -0.54 -14.94
N TYR A 198 -9.95 -0.65 -13.84
CA TYR A 198 -9.09 0.41 -13.28
C TYR A 198 -7.59 0.15 -13.49
N GLY A 199 -7.22 -0.98 -14.10
CA GLY A 199 -5.83 -1.41 -14.22
C GLY A 199 -5.26 -1.98 -12.94
N SER A 200 -3.94 -2.00 -12.85
CA SER A 200 -3.20 -2.57 -11.71
C SER A 200 -1.99 -1.73 -11.32
N VAL A 201 -1.56 -1.88 -10.08
CA VAL A 201 -0.30 -1.31 -9.58
C VAL A 201 0.77 -2.38 -9.60
N GLN A 202 1.91 -2.09 -10.21
CA GLN A 202 3.07 -2.97 -10.23
C GLN A 202 4.28 -2.27 -9.66
N VAL A 203 5.11 -3.04 -8.98
CA VAL A 203 6.40 -2.59 -8.44
C VAL A 203 7.51 -3.18 -9.29
N LEU A 204 8.39 -2.33 -9.79
CA LEU A 204 9.58 -2.78 -10.48
C LEU A 204 10.57 -3.26 -9.41
N TRP A 205 10.75 -4.57 -9.35
CA TRP A 205 11.61 -5.21 -8.36
C TRP A 205 13.02 -5.36 -8.88
N TYR A 206 14.00 -4.78 -8.19
CA TYR A 206 15.41 -4.86 -8.54
C TYR A 206 16.14 -5.67 -7.49
N GLU A 207 16.57 -6.87 -7.85
CA GLU A 207 17.36 -7.73 -6.96
C GLU A 207 18.85 -7.41 -7.09
N LEU A 208 19.48 -7.09 -5.97
CA LEU A 208 20.93 -7.00 -5.91
C LEU A 208 21.52 -8.41 -5.77
N ALA A 209 22.48 -8.72 -6.62
CA ALA A 209 23.26 -9.92 -6.47
C ALA A 209 24.06 -9.89 -5.16
N ASP A 210 24.19 -11.04 -4.50
CA ASP A 210 25.09 -11.16 -3.37
C ASP A 210 26.53 -10.90 -3.86
N ASP A 211 27.22 -9.96 -3.23
CA ASP A 211 28.65 -9.80 -3.43
C ASP A 211 29.34 -11.08 -2.95
N LYS A 212 29.92 -11.83 -3.88
CA LYS A 212 30.70 -13.05 -3.60
C LYS A 212 32.03 -12.71 -2.98
#